data_18e39eb3bfc53e789922e7c9516bbdd9
#
_entry.id   18e39eb3bfc53e789922e7c9516bbdd9
#
_cell.length_a   1.000
_cell.length_b   1.000
_cell.length_c   1.000
_cell.angle_alpha   90.00
_cell.angle_beta   90.00
_cell.angle_gamma   90.00
#
_symmetry.space_group_name_H-M   'P 1'
#
loop_
_entity.id
_entity.type
_entity.pdbx_description
1 polymer ?
#
loop_
_entity_poly.entity_id
_entity_poly.type
_entity_poly.pdbx_seq_one_letter_code
_entity_poly.pdbx_strand_id
1 'polypeptide(L)'
;MLRKAVGKGAYEMAYSQQENALWLATSQSRKLDKGGVVYRLDPVTLEVTQAIHNDLKPFGATINNTTQTLWFGNTVNSAVTAIDAKTGEVKGRLVLDDRKRTEEVRPLQPRELVADDATNTVYISGIGKESVIWVVDGENIKLKTAIQNTGKMSTGLALDSKGKRLYTTNADGELITIDTADNKILSRKKLLDDGKEHFFINISLDTARQRAFITDSKAAEVLVVDTRNGNILAKVAAPESLAVLFNPARNEAYVTHRQAGKVSVIDAKSYKVVKTFDTPTHPNSLALSADGKTLYVSVKQKS
;
A
#
# COMPACT_ATOMS: atom_id res chain seq x y z
N MET A 1 -14.33 -1.68 19.93
CA MET A 1 -14.15 -1.39 18.48
C MET A 1 -15.00 -0.19 18.10
N LEU A 2 -14.39 0.87 17.60
CA LEU A 2 -15.08 2.06 17.14
C LEU A 2 -15.29 1.97 15.63
N ARG A 3 -16.48 2.33 15.15
CA ARG A 3 -16.80 2.43 13.72
C ARG A 3 -17.38 3.79 13.42
N LYS A 4 -16.93 4.39 12.31
CA LYS A 4 -17.45 5.68 11.89
C LYS A 4 -17.55 5.76 10.37
N ALA A 5 -18.68 6.22 9.86
CA ALA A 5 -18.83 6.56 8.46
C ALA A 5 -18.18 7.92 8.20
N VAL A 6 -17.20 7.97 7.31
CA VAL A 6 -16.43 9.19 7.03
C VAL A 6 -16.73 9.70 5.63
N GLY A 7 -16.52 8.89 4.61
CA GLY A 7 -16.71 9.30 3.23
C GLY A 7 -16.90 8.11 2.31
N LYS A 8 -17.47 8.37 1.13
CA LYS A 8 -17.69 7.33 0.13
C LYS A 8 -16.40 6.99 -0.60
N GLY A 9 -16.19 5.70 -0.87
CA GLY A 9 -15.02 5.23 -1.59
C GLY A 9 -13.73 5.41 -0.80
N ALA A 10 -13.69 4.92 0.44
CA ALA A 10 -12.51 4.93 1.26
C ALA A 10 -11.48 3.93 0.76
N TYR A 11 -10.24 4.37 0.66
CA TYR A 11 -9.11 3.56 0.19
C TYR A 11 -8.00 3.51 1.24
N GLU A 12 -6.83 4.05 0.94
CA GLU A 12 -5.69 3.91 1.85
C GLU A 12 -5.59 5.04 2.86
N MET A 13 -4.83 4.76 3.89
CA MET A 13 -4.62 5.65 5.02
C MET A 13 -3.13 5.86 5.26
N ALA A 14 -2.80 7.01 5.85
CA ALA A 14 -1.46 7.28 6.36
C ALA A 14 -1.56 7.89 7.75
N TYR A 15 -0.69 7.46 8.66
CA TYR A 15 -0.66 7.96 10.03
C TYR A 15 0.52 8.92 10.20
N SER A 16 0.22 10.16 10.59
CA SER A 16 1.23 11.16 10.93
C SER A 16 1.58 11.05 12.41
N GLN A 17 2.82 10.67 12.70
CA GLN A 17 3.31 10.57 14.08
C GLN A 17 3.43 11.94 14.73
N GLN A 18 3.94 12.93 14.00
CA GLN A 18 4.14 14.28 14.55
C GLN A 18 2.83 15.00 14.82
N GLU A 19 1.89 14.93 13.88
CA GLU A 19 0.59 15.59 14.00
C GLU A 19 -0.43 14.77 14.79
N ASN A 20 -0.10 13.50 15.08
CA ASN A 20 -1.02 12.53 15.70
C ASN A 20 -2.37 12.57 14.97
N ALA A 21 -2.33 12.29 13.70
CA ALA A 21 -3.48 12.36 12.80
C ALA A 21 -3.50 11.17 11.84
N LEU A 22 -4.70 10.70 11.54
CA LEU A 22 -4.93 9.67 10.53
C LEU A 22 -5.49 10.35 9.28
N TRP A 23 -4.87 10.10 8.13
CA TRP A 23 -5.29 10.64 6.85
C TRP A 23 -5.91 9.54 6.00
N LEU A 24 -7.08 9.81 5.42
CA LEU A 24 -7.86 8.85 4.66
C LEU A 24 -8.14 9.38 3.26
N ALA A 25 -7.76 8.60 2.25
CA ALA A 25 -8.07 8.88 0.85
C ALA A 25 -9.47 8.39 0.51
N THR A 26 -10.29 9.24 -0.13
CA THR A 26 -11.63 8.85 -0.59
C THR A 26 -11.88 9.32 -2.02
N SER A 27 -12.49 8.45 -2.83
CA SER A 27 -12.84 8.78 -4.21
C SER A 27 -14.18 9.51 -4.35
N GLN A 28 -15.01 9.48 -3.36
CA GLN A 28 -16.35 10.09 -3.24
C GLN A 28 -17.38 9.52 -4.21
N SER A 29 -17.07 9.37 -5.48
CA SER A 29 -18.00 8.86 -6.50
C SER A 29 -17.27 8.01 -7.54
N ARG A 30 -18.04 7.31 -8.38
CA ARG A 30 -17.49 6.55 -9.52
C ARG A 30 -17.23 7.38 -10.76
N LYS A 31 -17.65 8.65 -10.76
CA LYS A 31 -17.45 9.53 -11.92
C LYS A 31 -15.98 9.89 -12.06
N LEU A 32 -15.35 9.46 -13.14
CA LEU A 32 -13.91 9.61 -13.36
C LEU A 32 -13.47 11.06 -13.55
N ASP A 33 -14.37 11.93 -13.95
CA ASP A 33 -14.14 13.37 -14.15
C ASP A 33 -14.33 14.22 -12.88
N LYS A 34 -14.73 13.58 -11.76
CA LYS A 34 -14.88 14.23 -10.46
C LYS A 34 -13.70 13.91 -9.57
N GLY A 35 -13.34 14.86 -8.73
CA GLY A 35 -12.30 14.68 -7.74
C GLY A 35 -12.72 13.81 -6.56
N GLY A 36 -11.91 13.81 -5.53
CA GLY A 36 -12.15 13.13 -4.28
C GLY A 36 -11.82 14.01 -3.09
N VAL A 37 -11.79 13.42 -1.91
CA VAL A 37 -11.50 14.14 -0.67
C VAL A 37 -10.49 13.36 0.16
N VAL A 38 -9.52 14.07 0.71
CA VAL A 38 -8.63 13.54 1.74
C VAL A 38 -9.12 14.06 3.08
N TYR A 39 -9.44 13.15 4.01
CA TYR A 39 -9.89 13.50 5.35
C TYR A 39 -8.76 13.36 6.36
N ARG A 40 -8.59 14.38 7.20
CA ARG A 40 -7.80 14.27 8.41
C ARG A 40 -8.73 13.89 9.55
N LEU A 41 -8.37 12.82 10.27
CA LEU A 41 -9.16 12.27 11.35
C LEU A 41 -8.42 12.35 12.67
N ASP A 42 -9.14 12.61 13.73
CA ASP A 42 -8.65 12.36 15.09
C ASP A 42 -8.41 10.84 15.23
N PRO A 43 -7.21 10.41 15.65
CA PRO A 43 -6.88 8.97 15.65
C PRO A 43 -7.58 8.17 16.75
N VAL A 44 -8.17 8.84 17.75
CA VAL A 44 -8.91 8.18 18.85
C VAL A 44 -10.40 8.16 18.58
N THR A 45 -10.99 9.29 18.19
CA THR A 45 -12.44 9.44 18.00
C THR A 45 -12.89 9.19 16.57
N LEU A 46 -11.96 9.22 15.59
CA LEU A 46 -12.21 9.19 14.16
C LEU A 46 -13.05 10.37 13.64
N GLU A 47 -13.16 11.44 14.45
CA GLU A 47 -13.82 12.67 14.01
C GLU A 47 -13.02 13.34 12.90
N VAL A 48 -13.72 13.86 11.89
CA VAL A 48 -13.11 14.64 10.82
C VAL A 48 -12.68 15.98 11.36
N THR A 49 -11.38 16.28 11.31
CA THR A 49 -10.83 17.57 11.72
C THR A 49 -10.51 18.48 10.54
N GLN A 50 -10.35 17.91 9.35
CA GLN A 50 -10.10 18.65 8.12
C GLN A 50 -10.54 17.82 6.92
N ALA A 51 -11.06 18.47 5.89
CA ALA A 51 -11.40 17.85 4.61
C ALA A 51 -10.73 18.63 3.49
N ILE A 52 -9.92 17.95 2.69
CA ILE A 52 -9.17 18.55 1.59
C ILE A 52 -9.76 18.02 0.29
N HIS A 53 -10.43 18.91 -0.46
CA HIS A 53 -10.95 18.58 -1.76
C HIS A 53 -9.82 18.55 -2.78
N ASN A 54 -9.72 17.45 -3.50
CA ASN A 54 -8.71 17.26 -4.53
C ASN A 54 -9.40 17.04 -5.88
N ASP A 55 -8.95 17.75 -6.89
CA ASP A 55 -9.50 17.62 -8.25
C ASP A 55 -9.23 16.25 -8.88
N LEU A 56 -8.18 15.56 -8.45
CA LEU A 56 -7.90 14.16 -8.81
C LEU A 56 -8.25 13.24 -7.65
N LYS A 57 -8.88 12.10 -7.96
CA LYS A 57 -9.26 11.13 -6.92
C LYS A 57 -8.01 10.53 -6.25
N PRO A 58 -7.90 10.60 -4.92
CA PRO A 58 -6.84 9.93 -4.17
C PRO A 58 -7.24 8.48 -3.85
N PHE A 59 -6.29 7.56 -3.95
CA PHE A 59 -6.47 6.13 -3.66
C PHE A 59 -5.39 5.60 -2.73
N GLY A 60 -4.19 5.34 -3.23
CA GLY A 60 -3.04 4.94 -2.44
C GLY A 60 -2.52 6.09 -1.60
N ALA A 61 -1.92 5.79 -0.45
CA ALA A 61 -1.42 6.80 0.47
C ALA A 61 -0.13 6.35 1.13
N THR A 62 0.78 7.30 1.34
CA THR A 62 1.95 7.14 2.19
C THR A 62 2.32 8.50 2.80
N ILE A 63 3.17 8.50 3.80
CA ILE A 63 3.66 9.72 4.43
C ILE A 63 5.18 9.62 4.64
N ASN A 64 5.86 10.72 4.40
CA ASN A 64 7.20 10.95 4.90
C ASN A 64 7.06 11.66 6.26
N ASN A 65 7.33 10.93 7.35
CA ASN A 65 7.16 11.47 8.70
C ASN A 65 8.28 12.46 9.09
N THR A 66 9.39 12.48 8.39
CA THR A 66 10.46 13.47 8.60
C THR A 66 10.09 14.83 8.02
N THR A 67 9.61 14.86 6.77
CA THR A 67 9.22 16.10 6.10
C THR A 67 7.77 16.50 6.33
N GLN A 68 6.96 15.63 6.94
CA GLN A 68 5.51 15.76 7.07
C GLN A 68 4.82 16.02 5.73
N THR A 69 5.21 15.23 4.73
CA THR A 69 4.60 15.24 3.39
C THR A 69 3.80 13.98 3.18
N LEU A 70 2.53 14.15 2.85
CA LEU A 70 1.62 13.09 2.43
C LEU A 70 1.70 12.94 0.92
N TRP A 71 1.63 11.70 0.46
CA TRP A 71 1.61 11.37 -0.97
C TRP A 71 0.39 10.50 -1.26
N PHE A 72 -0.42 10.96 -2.20
CA PHE A 72 -1.63 10.24 -2.62
C PHE A 72 -1.54 9.88 -4.10
N GLY A 73 -1.73 8.60 -4.40
CA GLY A 73 -1.78 8.13 -5.78
C GLY A 73 -3.11 8.49 -6.43
N ASN A 74 -3.05 9.06 -7.62
CA ASN A 74 -4.21 9.40 -8.44
C ASN A 74 -4.29 8.37 -9.58
N THR A 75 -4.82 7.20 -9.27
CA THR A 75 -4.79 6.02 -10.14
C THR A 75 -5.38 6.30 -11.53
N VAL A 76 -6.55 6.91 -11.56
CA VAL A 76 -7.28 7.20 -12.81
C VAL A 76 -6.47 8.11 -13.73
N ASN A 77 -5.69 9.02 -13.18
CA ASN A 77 -4.96 10.06 -13.91
C ASN A 77 -3.48 9.77 -14.09
N SER A 78 -3.01 8.61 -13.66
CA SER A 78 -1.58 8.23 -13.70
C SER A 78 -0.69 9.31 -13.08
N ALA A 79 -1.10 9.82 -11.92
CA ALA A 79 -0.45 10.94 -11.25
C ALA A 79 -0.31 10.68 -9.74
N VAL A 80 0.44 11.54 -9.08
CA VAL A 80 0.57 11.57 -7.61
C VAL A 80 0.46 13.01 -7.14
N THR A 81 -0.17 13.21 -5.98
CA THR A 81 -0.35 14.51 -5.33
C THR A 81 0.38 14.51 -3.99
N ALA A 82 1.20 15.53 -3.75
CA ALA A 82 1.88 15.75 -2.48
C ALA A 82 1.15 16.84 -1.67
N ILE A 83 0.89 16.56 -0.40
CA ILE A 83 0.15 17.44 0.52
C ILE A 83 0.99 17.65 1.79
N ASP A 84 1.03 18.90 2.26
CA ASP A 84 1.63 19.22 3.54
C ASP A 84 0.74 18.72 4.68
N ALA A 85 1.24 17.79 5.50
CA ALA A 85 0.48 17.21 6.60
C ALA A 85 0.22 18.18 7.75
N LYS A 86 0.94 19.29 7.83
CA LYS A 86 0.72 20.32 8.87
C LYS A 86 -0.41 21.26 8.49
N THR A 87 -0.48 21.68 7.23
CA THR A 87 -1.41 22.69 6.75
C THR A 87 -2.56 22.13 5.92
N GLY A 88 -2.36 20.96 5.31
CA GLY A 88 -3.30 20.39 4.33
C GLY A 88 -3.19 21.00 2.94
N GLU A 89 -2.22 21.87 2.71
CA GLU A 89 -2.03 22.49 1.40
C GLU A 89 -1.39 21.52 0.41
N VAL A 90 -1.83 21.57 -0.85
CA VAL A 90 -1.23 20.81 -1.94
C VAL A 90 0.13 21.43 -2.26
N LYS A 91 1.19 20.64 -2.08
CA LYS A 91 2.57 21.06 -2.38
C LYS A 91 2.89 20.93 -3.87
N GLY A 92 2.29 19.98 -4.53
CA GLY A 92 2.52 19.74 -5.94
C GLY A 92 1.86 18.48 -6.44
N ARG A 93 1.95 18.30 -7.74
CA ARG A 93 1.41 17.15 -8.46
C ARG A 93 2.38 16.72 -9.53
N LEU A 94 2.50 15.41 -9.73
CA LEU A 94 3.38 14.84 -10.74
C LEU A 94 2.58 13.85 -11.59
N VAL A 95 2.56 14.06 -12.91
CA VAL A 95 2.05 13.07 -13.86
C VAL A 95 3.15 12.04 -14.09
N LEU A 96 2.84 10.78 -13.83
CA LEU A 96 3.81 9.68 -13.88
C LEU A 96 3.86 9.02 -15.26
N ASP A 97 2.72 8.94 -15.94
CA ASP A 97 2.61 8.41 -17.28
C ASP A 97 1.63 9.29 -18.06
N ASP A 98 2.15 10.07 -19.01
CA ASP A 98 1.38 11.04 -19.80
C ASP A 98 0.92 10.50 -21.15
N ARG A 99 1.15 9.22 -21.42
CA ARG A 99 0.71 8.61 -22.68
C ARG A 99 -0.83 8.63 -22.76
N LYS A 100 -1.35 8.93 -23.94
CA LYS A 100 -2.79 8.90 -24.15
C LYS A 100 -3.28 7.46 -24.29
N ARG A 101 -4.43 7.18 -23.69
CA ARG A 101 -5.05 5.87 -23.79
C ARG A 101 -5.55 5.64 -25.21
N THR A 102 -5.11 4.52 -25.80
CA THR A 102 -5.58 4.02 -27.11
C THR A 102 -5.96 2.54 -26.96
N GLU A 103 -6.37 1.91 -28.04
CA GLU A 103 -6.62 0.46 -28.04
C GLU A 103 -5.35 -0.34 -27.71
N GLU A 104 -4.18 0.17 -28.10
CA GLU A 104 -2.89 -0.51 -27.94
C GLU A 104 -2.12 -0.03 -26.70
N VAL A 105 -2.33 1.21 -26.27
CA VAL A 105 -1.58 1.84 -25.18
C VAL A 105 -2.50 2.13 -24.01
N ARG A 106 -2.13 1.60 -22.85
CA ARG A 106 -2.77 1.92 -21.57
C ARG A 106 -1.74 2.54 -20.65
N PRO A 107 -1.93 3.79 -20.19
CA PRO A 107 -1.03 4.38 -19.21
C PRO A 107 -0.95 3.50 -17.97
N LEU A 108 0.26 3.35 -17.45
CA LEU A 108 0.48 2.68 -16.17
C LEU A 108 -0.19 3.49 -15.06
N GLN A 109 -0.74 2.80 -14.07
CA GLN A 109 -1.49 3.43 -13.00
C GLN A 109 -0.81 3.22 -11.66
N PRO A 110 -0.68 4.27 -10.82
CA PRO A 110 -0.12 4.11 -9.49
C PRO A 110 -1.04 3.27 -8.60
N ARG A 111 -0.45 2.35 -7.83
CA ARG A 111 -1.19 1.48 -6.92
C ARG A 111 -0.69 1.63 -5.49
N GLU A 112 0.51 1.14 -5.16
CA GLU A 112 1.11 1.27 -3.84
C GLU A 112 2.19 2.34 -3.83
N LEU A 113 2.29 3.05 -2.71
CA LEU A 113 3.29 4.07 -2.49
C LEU A 113 4.00 3.78 -1.18
N VAL A 114 5.32 3.95 -1.17
CA VAL A 114 6.12 3.93 0.06
C VAL A 114 7.10 5.09 0.05
N ALA A 115 7.16 5.84 1.15
CA ALA A 115 8.12 6.91 1.32
C ALA A 115 9.34 6.41 2.11
N ASP A 116 10.54 6.74 1.62
CA ASP A 116 11.77 6.56 2.35
C ASP A 116 12.13 7.88 3.05
N ASP A 117 11.91 7.92 4.36
CA ASP A 117 12.16 9.13 5.15
C ASP A 117 13.64 9.50 5.16
N ALA A 118 14.53 8.51 5.13
CA ALA A 118 15.97 8.73 5.20
C ALA A 118 16.54 9.45 3.98
N THR A 119 15.95 9.22 2.80
CA THR A 119 16.45 9.76 1.53
C THR A 119 15.49 10.76 0.88
N ASN A 120 14.32 10.96 1.48
CA ASN A 120 13.22 11.75 0.91
C ASN A 120 12.88 11.31 -0.52
N THR A 121 12.71 10.01 -0.68
CA THR A 121 12.37 9.38 -1.96
C THR A 121 11.03 8.66 -1.81
N VAL A 122 10.20 8.72 -2.83
CA VAL A 122 8.93 8.00 -2.86
C VAL A 122 8.97 6.97 -3.98
N TYR A 123 8.66 5.72 -3.64
CA TYR A 123 8.55 4.62 -4.59
C TYR A 123 7.08 4.33 -4.84
N ILE A 124 6.71 4.21 -6.11
CA ILE A 124 5.30 4.03 -6.51
C ILE A 124 5.22 2.90 -7.53
N SER A 125 4.40 1.89 -7.23
CA SER A 125 4.16 0.82 -8.20
C SER A 125 3.28 1.35 -9.33
N GLY A 126 3.78 1.22 -10.56
CA GLY A 126 3.06 1.57 -11.79
C GLY A 126 2.60 0.30 -12.47
N ILE A 127 1.29 0.01 -12.37
CA ILE A 127 0.76 -1.29 -12.73
C ILE A 127 0.23 -1.36 -14.16
N GLY A 128 0.54 -2.47 -14.79
CA GLY A 128 0.12 -2.83 -16.13
C GLY A 128 0.64 -4.21 -16.48
N LYS A 129 0.56 -4.57 -17.74
CA LYS A 129 1.15 -5.82 -18.27
C LYS A 129 2.65 -5.88 -18.01
N GLU A 130 3.32 -4.75 -18.23
CA GLU A 130 4.74 -4.56 -17.99
C GLU A 130 4.88 -3.42 -16.99
N SER A 131 4.84 -3.79 -15.72
CA SER A 131 4.85 -2.82 -14.62
C SER A 131 6.23 -2.21 -14.41
N VAL A 132 6.22 -1.07 -13.72
CA VAL A 132 7.43 -0.37 -13.30
C VAL A 132 7.30 0.01 -11.83
N ILE A 133 8.42 0.41 -11.21
CA ILE A 133 8.40 1.17 -9.97
C ILE A 133 8.93 2.57 -10.29
N TRP A 134 8.07 3.58 -10.16
CA TRP A 134 8.50 4.97 -10.28
C TRP A 134 9.27 5.39 -9.04
N VAL A 135 10.38 6.09 -9.23
CA VAL A 135 11.21 6.64 -8.17
C VAL A 135 11.11 8.15 -8.22
N VAL A 136 10.54 8.74 -7.19
CA VAL A 136 10.20 10.18 -7.15
C VAL A 136 11.06 10.90 -6.13
N ASP A 137 11.68 12.02 -6.54
CA ASP A 137 12.33 12.95 -5.64
C ASP A 137 11.29 13.68 -4.81
N GLY A 138 11.30 13.46 -3.49
CA GLY A 138 10.31 14.01 -2.58
C GLY A 138 10.44 15.52 -2.36
N GLU A 139 11.61 16.10 -2.55
CA GLU A 139 11.81 17.53 -2.38
C GLU A 139 11.27 18.33 -3.56
N ASN A 140 11.67 17.95 -4.78
CA ASN A 140 11.33 18.68 -6.00
C ASN A 140 10.06 18.18 -6.69
N ILE A 141 9.49 17.10 -6.22
CA ILE A 141 8.29 16.45 -6.78
C ILE A 141 8.51 16.16 -8.27
N LYS A 142 9.58 15.44 -8.55
CA LYS A 142 10.01 15.07 -9.91
C LYS A 142 10.34 13.61 -9.98
N LEU A 143 10.10 13.02 -11.14
CA LEU A 143 10.50 11.65 -11.44
C LEU A 143 12.01 11.58 -11.58
N LYS A 144 12.66 10.73 -10.78
CA LYS A 144 14.09 10.42 -10.92
C LYS A 144 14.32 9.36 -11.99
N THR A 145 13.58 8.28 -11.91
CA THR A 145 13.67 7.14 -12.82
C THR A 145 12.46 6.23 -12.67
N ALA A 146 12.32 5.28 -13.58
CA ALA A 146 11.38 4.19 -13.47
C ALA A 146 12.14 2.87 -13.55
N ILE A 147 11.99 2.03 -12.52
CA ILE A 147 12.61 0.71 -12.50
C ILE A 147 11.76 -0.22 -13.36
N GLN A 148 12.35 -0.72 -14.45
CA GLN A 148 11.70 -1.56 -15.44
C GLN A 148 11.68 -3.03 -15.01
N ASN A 149 10.93 -3.85 -15.73
CA ASN A 149 10.93 -5.32 -15.59
C ASN A 149 10.43 -5.84 -14.24
N THR A 150 9.43 -5.19 -13.65
CA THR A 150 8.84 -5.66 -12.40
C THR A 150 7.66 -6.62 -12.61
N GLY A 151 7.42 -7.01 -13.86
CA GLY A 151 6.45 -8.04 -14.20
C GLY A 151 5.03 -7.53 -14.36
N LYS A 152 4.10 -8.48 -14.44
CA LYS A 152 2.68 -8.17 -14.59
C LYS A 152 2.09 -7.76 -13.26
N MET A 153 1.42 -6.60 -13.22
CA MET A 153 0.71 -6.15 -12.04
C MET A 153 1.58 -6.20 -10.77
N SER A 154 2.68 -5.45 -10.74
CA SER A 154 3.56 -5.37 -9.56
C SER A 154 2.94 -4.47 -8.49
N THR A 155 1.84 -4.93 -7.89
CA THR A 155 1.03 -4.17 -6.94
C THR A 155 1.61 -4.12 -5.53
N GLY A 156 2.25 -5.19 -5.07
CA GLY A 156 2.84 -5.24 -3.74
C GLY A 156 4.14 -4.43 -3.68
N LEU A 157 4.32 -3.62 -2.64
CA LEU A 157 5.48 -2.76 -2.50
C LEU A 157 5.78 -2.55 -1.00
N ALA A 158 7.01 -2.84 -0.59
CA ALA A 158 7.44 -2.65 0.80
C ALA A 158 8.92 -2.30 0.87
N LEU A 159 9.28 -1.46 1.83
CA LEU A 159 10.63 -0.89 1.95
C LEU A 159 11.27 -1.28 3.28
N ASP A 160 12.50 -1.78 3.22
CA ASP A 160 13.44 -1.82 4.33
C ASP A 160 14.46 -0.70 4.12
N SER A 161 14.22 0.45 4.76
CA SER A 161 15.03 1.65 4.58
C SER A 161 16.47 1.43 5.06
N LYS A 162 16.65 0.86 6.24
CA LYS A 162 17.98 0.59 6.81
C LYS A 162 18.78 -0.41 5.98
N GLY A 163 18.12 -1.46 5.52
CA GLY A 163 18.75 -2.48 4.69
C GLY A 163 18.93 -2.06 3.23
N LYS A 164 18.40 -0.91 2.83
CA LYS A 164 18.42 -0.40 1.44
C LYS A 164 17.83 -1.42 0.47
N ARG A 165 16.69 -1.99 0.84
CA ARG A 165 15.99 -3.00 0.03
C ARG A 165 14.54 -2.58 -0.17
N LEU A 166 14.11 -2.60 -1.42
CA LEU A 166 12.74 -2.44 -1.82
C LEU A 166 12.26 -3.77 -2.39
N TYR A 167 11.08 -4.19 -1.97
CA TYR A 167 10.48 -5.44 -2.43
C TYR A 167 9.20 -5.14 -3.18
N THR A 168 9.00 -5.80 -4.32
CA THR A 168 7.73 -5.78 -5.03
C THR A 168 7.29 -7.20 -5.36
N THR A 169 5.99 -7.40 -5.39
CA THR A 169 5.35 -8.67 -5.72
C THR A 169 4.35 -8.47 -6.84
N ASN A 170 4.08 -9.50 -7.64
CA ASN A 170 3.33 -9.34 -8.88
C ASN A 170 2.39 -10.51 -9.18
N ALA A 171 1.70 -10.41 -10.31
CA ALA A 171 0.78 -11.44 -10.79
C ALA A 171 1.48 -12.57 -11.56
N ASP A 172 2.78 -12.50 -11.71
CA ASP A 172 3.60 -13.62 -12.23
C ASP A 172 4.07 -14.56 -11.12
N GLY A 173 3.66 -14.31 -9.88
CA GLY A 173 4.04 -15.13 -8.72
C GLY A 173 5.46 -14.89 -8.24
N GLU A 174 5.98 -13.68 -8.42
CA GLU A 174 7.37 -13.36 -8.08
C GLU A 174 7.49 -12.44 -6.88
N LEU A 175 8.59 -12.63 -6.14
CA LEU A 175 9.14 -11.65 -5.20
C LEU A 175 10.41 -11.08 -5.84
N ILE A 176 10.42 -9.77 -6.04
CA ILE A 176 11.52 -9.03 -6.65
C ILE A 176 12.17 -8.15 -5.59
N THR A 177 13.48 -8.26 -5.44
CA THR A 177 14.29 -7.48 -4.51
C THR A 177 15.10 -6.44 -5.27
N ILE A 178 15.02 -5.20 -4.84
CA ILE A 178 15.65 -4.04 -5.47
C ILE A 178 16.60 -3.39 -4.48
N ASP A 179 17.80 -3.02 -4.95
CA ASP A 179 18.74 -2.21 -4.19
C ASP A 179 18.36 -0.73 -4.35
N THR A 180 18.02 -0.05 -3.26
CA THR A 180 17.64 1.37 -3.32
C THR A 180 18.83 2.33 -3.48
N ALA A 181 20.06 1.85 -3.33
CA ALA A 181 21.25 2.69 -3.56
C ALA A 181 21.42 3.03 -5.04
N ASP A 182 21.11 2.10 -5.95
CA ASP A 182 21.26 2.27 -7.40
C ASP A 182 19.99 1.98 -8.20
N ASN A 183 18.90 1.62 -7.53
CA ASN A 183 17.61 1.29 -8.12
C ASN A 183 17.66 0.08 -9.09
N LYS A 184 18.53 -0.87 -8.80
CA LYS A 184 18.67 -2.08 -9.62
C LYS A 184 18.04 -3.29 -8.98
N ILE A 185 17.47 -4.15 -9.83
CA ILE A 185 16.94 -5.45 -9.39
C ILE A 185 18.12 -6.34 -9.02
N LEU A 186 18.15 -6.81 -7.77
CA LEU A 186 19.15 -7.75 -7.27
C LEU A 186 18.76 -9.19 -7.52
N SER A 187 17.48 -9.50 -7.33
CA SER A 187 16.96 -10.85 -7.53
C SER A 187 15.49 -10.81 -7.86
N ARG A 188 15.05 -11.86 -8.56
CA ARG A 188 13.63 -12.15 -8.74
C ARG A 188 13.43 -13.63 -8.54
N LYS A 189 12.47 -13.98 -7.72
CA LYS A 189 12.19 -15.38 -7.40
C LYS A 189 10.72 -15.69 -7.58
N LYS A 190 10.43 -16.72 -8.36
CA LYS A 190 9.12 -17.33 -8.41
C LYS A 190 8.94 -18.12 -7.12
N LEU A 191 8.01 -17.71 -6.26
CA LEU A 191 7.89 -18.26 -4.92
C LEU A 191 7.29 -19.68 -4.90
N LEU A 192 6.35 -19.96 -5.80
CA LEU A 192 5.67 -21.25 -5.88
C LEU A 192 5.78 -21.80 -7.31
N ASP A 193 6.26 -23.03 -7.44
CA ASP A 193 6.35 -23.74 -8.72
C ASP A 193 5.41 -24.94 -8.67
N ASP A 194 4.12 -24.66 -8.63
CA ASP A 194 3.05 -25.65 -8.47
C ASP A 194 2.11 -25.73 -9.68
N GLY A 195 2.44 -25.03 -10.77
CA GLY A 195 1.63 -24.99 -11.99
C GLY A 195 0.33 -24.21 -11.85
N LYS A 196 0.12 -23.53 -10.73
CA LYS A 196 -1.08 -22.72 -10.49
C LYS A 196 -0.80 -21.24 -10.70
N GLU A 197 -1.87 -20.48 -10.95
CA GLU A 197 -1.78 -19.03 -11.00
C GLU A 197 -1.68 -18.44 -9.59
N HIS A 198 -0.80 -17.46 -9.44
CA HIS A 198 -0.62 -16.72 -8.19
C HIS A 198 -0.61 -15.24 -8.48
N PHE A 199 -1.36 -14.48 -7.69
CA PHE A 199 -1.30 -13.03 -7.72
C PHE A 199 -0.92 -12.54 -6.31
N PHE A 200 0.34 -12.15 -6.15
CA PHE A 200 0.85 -11.60 -4.89
C PHE A 200 0.52 -10.11 -4.84
N ILE A 201 -0.66 -9.79 -4.33
CA ILE A 201 -1.26 -8.46 -4.45
C ILE A 201 -0.70 -7.43 -3.46
N ASN A 202 -0.33 -7.86 -2.25
CA ASN A 202 0.24 -6.99 -1.23
C ASN A 202 1.33 -7.70 -0.42
N ILE A 203 2.20 -6.90 0.20
CA ILE A 203 3.32 -7.37 1.00
C ILE A 203 3.52 -6.44 2.19
N SER A 204 3.87 -7.01 3.34
CA SER A 204 4.29 -6.27 4.53
C SER A 204 5.52 -6.92 5.14
N LEU A 205 6.48 -6.12 5.60
CA LEU A 205 7.77 -6.62 6.07
C LEU A 205 7.86 -6.67 7.60
N ASP A 206 8.51 -7.71 8.08
CA ASP A 206 9.17 -7.74 9.38
C ASP A 206 10.67 -7.59 9.11
N THR A 207 11.17 -6.37 9.17
CA THR A 207 12.56 -6.08 8.82
C THR A 207 13.53 -6.64 9.86
N ALA A 208 13.14 -6.66 11.13
CA ALA A 208 13.99 -7.16 12.20
C ALA A 208 14.31 -8.65 12.06
N ARG A 209 13.32 -9.45 11.60
CA ARG A 209 13.47 -10.89 11.40
C ARG A 209 13.66 -11.28 9.94
N GLN A 210 13.76 -10.29 9.04
CA GLN A 210 13.97 -10.48 7.60
C GLN A 210 12.97 -11.44 6.99
N ARG A 211 11.68 -11.20 7.23
CA ARG A 211 10.60 -11.97 6.62
C ARG A 211 9.52 -11.05 6.06
N ALA A 212 8.77 -11.56 5.11
CA ALA A 212 7.66 -10.86 4.47
C ALA A 212 6.37 -11.66 4.61
N PHE A 213 5.28 -10.92 4.77
CA PHE A 213 3.91 -11.45 4.73
C PHE A 213 3.29 -11.00 3.41
N ILE A 214 2.91 -11.96 2.57
CA ILE A 214 2.47 -11.70 1.20
C ILE A 214 1.07 -12.29 1.01
N THR A 215 0.12 -11.46 0.57
CA THR A 215 -1.22 -11.96 0.23
C THR A 215 -1.26 -12.47 -1.20
N ASP A 216 -1.73 -13.70 -1.36
CA ASP A 216 -1.98 -14.31 -2.67
C ASP A 216 -3.49 -14.33 -2.90
N SER A 217 -3.98 -13.45 -3.77
CA SER A 217 -5.41 -13.32 -4.03
C SER A 217 -5.97 -14.48 -4.86
N LYS A 218 -5.13 -15.20 -5.60
CA LYS A 218 -5.55 -16.34 -6.41
C LYS A 218 -5.64 -17.63 -5.59
N ALA A 219 -4.65 -17.88 -4.74
CA ALA A 219 -4.63 -19.07 -3.90
C ALA A 219 -5.34 -18.89 -2.55
N ALA A 220 -5.82 -17.67 -2.25
CA ALA A 220 -6.49 -17.35 -0.99
C ALA A 220 -5.62 -17.68 0.23
N GLU A 221 -4.39 -17.23 0.20
CA GLU A 221 -3.38 -17.50 1.24
C GLU A 221 -2.60 -16.25 1.59
N VAL A 222 -2.03 -16.25 2.80
CA VAL A 222 -0.88 -15.41 3.15
C VAL A 222 0.34 -16.30 3.18
N LEU A 223 1.37 -15.94 2.41
CA LEU A 223 2.68 -16.59 2.47
C LEU A 223 3.56 -15.83 3.45
N VAL A 224 4.28 -16.56 4.29
CA VAL A 224 5.36 -15.99 5.09
C VAL A 224 6.67 -16.45 4.49
N VAL A 225 7.53 -15.51 4.12
CA VAL A 225 8.68 -15.75 3.27
C VAL A 225 9.94 -15.16 3.92
N ASP A 226 11.04 -15.90 3.90
CA ASP A 226 12.34 -15.36 4.26
C ASP A 226 12.84 -14.44 3.15
N THR A 227 13.03 -13.15 3.45
CA THR A 227 13.42 -12.17 2.43
C THR A 227 14.85 -12.31 1.93
N ARG A 228 15.70 -13.07 2.65
CA ARG A 228 17.09 -13.29 2.26
C ARG A 228 17.23 -14.26 1.10
N ASN A 229 16.33 -15.24 1.00
CA ASN A 229 16.45 -16.32 0.02
C ASN A 229 15.13 -16.67 -0.69
N GLY A 230 14.00 -16.07 -0.28
CA GLY A 230 12.69 -16.34 -0.83
C GLY A 230 12.09 -17.68 -0.41
N ASN A 231 12.64 -18.35 0.61
CA ASN A 231 12.10 -19.60 1.11
C ASN A 231 10.78 -19.37 1.86
N ILE A 232 9.82 -20.25 1.63
CA ILE A 232 8.52 -20.19 2.28
C ILE A 232 8.63 -20.76 3.69
N LEU A 233 8.30 -19.91 4.68
CA LEU A 233 8.32 -20.29 6.09
C LEU A 233 6.96 -20.84 6.54
N ALA A 234 5.87 -20.32 5.97
CA ALA A 234 4.51 -20.75 6.30
C ALA A 234 3.51 -20.33 5.23
N LYS A 235 2.38 -21.03 5.18
CA LYS A 235 1.20 -20.68 4.38
C LYS A 235 0.01 -20.61 5.33
N VAL A 236 -0.74 -19.51 5.30
CA VAL A 236 -1.91 -19.31 6.15
C VAL A 236 -3.12 -19.09 5.25
N ALA A 237 -4.15 -19.91 5.43
CA ALA A 237 -5.39 -19.76 4.67
C ALA A 237 -6.01 -18.39 4.95
N ALA A 238 -6.30 -17.64 3.90
CA ALA A 238 -6.87 -16.29 3.99
C ALA A 238 -7.79 -16.03 2.79
N PRO A 239 -9.04 -16.50 2.85
CA PRO A 239 -9.99 -16.32 1.76
C PRO A 239 -10.15 -14.84 1.40
N GLU A 240 -10.12 -14.56 0.09
CA GLU A 240 -10.33 -13.21 -0.45
C GLU A 240 -9.38 -12.17 0.15
N SER A 241 -8.13 -12.59 0.43
CA SER A 241 -7.12 -11.72 1.03
C SER A 241 -6.75 -10.55 0.12
N LEU A 242 -6.62 -9.37 0.72
CA LEU A 242 -6.24 -8.16 0.00
C LEU A 242 -5.10 -7.45 0.72
N ALA A 243 -5.38 -6.69 1.76
CA ALA A 243 -4.36 -5.98 2.52
C ALA A 243 -3.73 -6.87 3.58
N VAL A 244 -2.46 -6.65 3.85
CA VAL A 244 -1.71 -7.31 4.91
C VAL A 244 -0.79 -6.29 5.58
N LEU A 245 -0.67 -6.38 6.91
CA LEU A 245 0.18 -5.47 7.68
C LEU A 245 0.77 -6.20 8.88
N PHE A 246 2.10 -6.22 8.98
CA PHE A 246 2.81 -6.74 10.14
C PHE A 246 2.93 -5.67 11.23
N ASN A 247 2.69 -6.07 12.47
CA ASN A 247 2.82 -5.22 13.66
C ASN A 247 4.01 -5.68 14.49
N PRO A 248 5.15 -4.96 14.46
CA PRO A 248 6.33 -5.37 15.21
C PRO A 248 6.16 -5.26 16.73
N ALA A 249 5.31 -4.34 17.20
CA ALA A 249 5.08 -4.16 18.64
C ALA A 249 4.36 -5.36 19.26
N ARG A 250 3.57 -6.10 18.49
CA ARG A 250 2.77 -7.23 18.97
C ARG A 250 3.17 -8.57 18.36
N ASN A 251 4.11 -8.58 17.42
CA ASN A 251 4.51 -9.75 16.64
C ASN A 251 3.31 -10.50 16.08
N GLU A 252 2.47 -9.77 15.36
CA GLU A 252 1.29 -10.30 14.69
C GLU A 252 1.08 -9.59 13.36
N ALA A 253 0.37 -10.22 12.45
CA ALA A 253 0.01 -9.67 11.16
C ALA A 253 -1.50 -9.65 10.98
N TYR A 254 -2.00 -8.67 10.25
CA TYR A 254 -3.41 -8.52 9.95
C TYR A 254 -3.64 -8.72 8.47
N VAL A 255 -4.73 -9.40 8.13
CA VAL A 255 -5.14 -9.59 6.74
C VAL A 255 -6.62 -9.29 6.59
N THR A 256 -6.97 -8.54 5.54
CA THR A 256 -8.37 -8.25 5.22
C THR A 256 -8.95 -9.34 4.32
N HIS A 257 -10.19 -9.72 4.61
CA HIS A 257 -11.01 -10.61 3.79
C HIS A 257 -12.11 -9.76 3.16
N ARG A 258 -11.91 -9.37 1.92
CA ARG A 258 -12.68 -8.29 1.31
C ARG A 258 -14.19 -8.56 1.23
N GLN A 259 -14.60 -9.67 0.64
CA GLN A 259 -16.02 -9.97 0.45
C GLN A 259 -16.69 -10.46 1.75
N ALA A 260 -15.96 -11.19 2.56
CA ALA A 260 -16.46 -11.68 3.83
C ALA A 260 -16.65 -10.57 4.86
N GLY A 261 -16.04 -9.41 4.67
CA GLY A 261 -16.11 -8.31 5.63
C GLY A 261 -15.46 -8.66 6.96
N LYS A 262 -14.21 -9.14 6.91
CA LYS A 262 -13.48 -9.61 8.10
C LYS A 262 -12.01 -9.19 8.05
N VAL A 263 -11.40 -9.14 9.22
CA VAL A 263 -9.96 -9.05 9.40
C VAL A 263 -9.52 -10.18 10.30
N SER A 264 -8.50 -10.93 9.87
CA SER A 264 -7.88 -11.97 10.69
C SER A 264 -6.58 -11.46 11.29
N VAL A 265 -6.31 -11.89 12.52
CA VAL A 265 -5.06 -11.67 13.22
C VAL A 265 -4.26 -12.96 13.18
N ILE A 266 -3.08 -12.90 12.59
CA ILE A 266 -2.15 -14.01 12.49
C ILE A 266 -1.07 -13.82 13.54
N ASP A 267 -0.91 -14.80 14.44
CA ASP A 267 0.23 -14.81 15.35
C ASP A 267 1.51 -15.08 14.54
N ALA A 268 2.46 -14.15 14.58
CA ALA A 268 3.66 -14.25 13.77
C ALA A 268 4.76 -15.15 14.36
N LYS A 269 4.48 -15.82 15.46
CA LYS A 269 5.33 -16.88 16.03
C LYS A 269 4.86 -18.24 15.59
N SER A 270 3.57 -18.54 15.76
CA SER A 270 2.97 -19.84 15.40
C SER A 270 2.47 -19.91 13.95
N TYR A 271 2.32 -18.78 13.29
CA TYR A 271 1.74 -18.63 11.95
C TYR A 271 0.30 -19.15 11.88
N LYS A 272 -0.45 -18.97 12.96
CA LYS A 272 -1.87 -19.37 13.05
C LYS A 272 -2.76 -18.15 13.21
N VAL A 273 -3.95 -18.24 12.64
CA VAL A 273 -5.02 -17.26 12.91
C VAL A 273 -5.47 -17.45 14.35
N VAL A 274 -5.30 -16.42 15.17
CA VAL A 274 -5.68 -16.46 16.59
C VAL A 274 -6.95 -15.69 16.89
N LYS A 275 -7.36 -14.79 15.99
CA LYS A 275 -8.56 -13.97 16.15
C LYS A 275 -9.05 -13.52 14.78
N THR A 276 -10.37 -13.43 14.65
CA THR A 276 -11.03 -12.83 13.49
C THR A 276 -12.13 -11.90 14.00
N PHE A 277 -12.24 -10.71 13.40
CA PHE A 277 -13.30 -9.78 13.76
C PHE A 277 -14.02 -9.27 12.52
N ASP A 278 -15.29 -8.91 12.68
CA ASP A 278 -16.13 -8.44 11.59
C ASP A 278 -15.89 -6.96 11.32
N THR A 279 -15.94 -6.60 10.06
CA THR A 279 -15.97 -5.21 9.58
C THR A 279 -17.25 -5.00 8.76
N PRO A 280 -17.62 -3.75 8.49
CA PRO A 280 -18.55 -3.51 7.38
C PRO A 280 -18.01 -4.11 6.09
N THR A 281 -18.81 -4.21 5.05
CA THR A 281 -18.42 -4.82 3.78
C THR A 281 -17.18 -4.18 3.16
N HIS A 282 -16.32 -4.98 2.55
CA HIS A 282 -15.16 -4.59 1.76
C HIS A 282 -14.07 -3.85 2.54
N PRO A 283 -13.49 -4.46 3.60
CA PRO A 283 -12.28 -3.91 4.22
C PRO A 283 -11.17 -3.83 3.18
N ASN A 284 -10.57 -2.65 3.03
CA ASN A 284 -9.72 -2.35 1.89
C ASN A 284 -8.26 -2.14 2.28
N SER A 285 -7.98 -1.40 3.35
CA SER A 285 -6.60 -1.16 3.77
C SER A 285 -6.47 -1.09 5.28
N LEU A 286 -5.22 -1.14 5.73
CA LEU A 286 -4.82 -1.24 7.13
C LEU A 286 -3.77 -0.19 7.44
N ALA A 287 -3.82 0.38 8.63
CA ALA A 287 -2.78 1.25 9.17
C ALA A 287 -2.66 1.05 10.66
N LEU A 288 -1.50 1.37 11.23
CA LEU A 288 -1.24 1.28 12.66
C LEU A 288 -0.93 2.65 13.24
N SER A 289 -1.33 2.86 14.49
CA SER A 289 -0.79 3.94 15.30
C SER A 289 0.71 3.74 15.53
N ALA A 290 1.42 4.83 15.90
CA ALA A 290 2.87 4.78 16.09
C ALA A 290 3.31 3.74 17.11
N ASP A 291 2.53 3.54 18.18
CA ASP A 291 2.83 2.56 19.24
C ASP A 291 2.36 1.14 18.94
N GLY A 292 1.70 0.93 17.79
CA GLY A 292 1.17 -0.37 17.40
C GLY A 292 -0.02 -0.87 18.22
N LYS A 293 -0.62 -0.02 19.05
CA LYS A 293 -1.75 -0.40 19.91
C LYS A 293 -3.10 -0.29 19.24
N THR A 294 -3.21 0.50 18.19
CA THR A 294 -4.47 0.73 17.46
C THR A 294 -4.30 0.34 16.00
N LEU A 295 -5.19 -0.52 15.53
CA LEU A 295 -5.30 -0.90 14.12
C LEU A 295 -6.45 -0.12 13.50
N TYR A 296 -6.18 0.55 12.39
CA TYR A 296 -7.18 1.23 11.58
C TYR A 296 -7.48 0.40 10.34
N VAL A 297 -8.76 0.25 10.04
CA VAL A 297 -9.23 -0.47 8.86
C VAL A 297 -10.13 0.44 8.06
N SER A 298 -9.78 0.71 6.82
CA SER A 298 -10.66 1.44 5.90
C SER A 298 -11.59 0.46 5.21
N VAL A 299 -12.84 0.86 5.05
CA VAL A 299 -13.87 0.03 4.47
C VAL A 299 -14.48 0.76 3.28
N LYS A 300 -14.39 0.13 2.11
CA LYS A 300 -15.00 0.65 0.90
C LYS A 300 -16.48 0.25 0.89
N GLN A 301 -17.37 1.24 0.99
CA GLN A 301 -18.80 0.97 0.87
C GLN A 301 -19.16 0.66 -0.59
N LYS A 302 -20.08 -0.27 -0.78
CA LYS A 302 -20.75 -0.44 -2.07
C LYS A 302 -21.50 0.86 -2.38
N SER A 303 -21.21 1.42 -3.52
CA SER A 303 -21.95 2.58 -4.01
C SER A 303 -23.30 2.15 -4.60
#